data_5932199acad00c43b6b84fe25341035b
#
_entry.id   5932199acad00c43b6b84fe25341035b
#
_cell.length_a   1.000
_cell.length_b   1.000
_cell.length_c   1.000
_cell.angle_alpha   90.00
_cell.angle_beta   90.00
_cell.angle_gamma   90.00
#
_symmetry.space_group_name_H-M   'P 1'
#
loop_
_entity.id
_entity.type
_entity.pdbx_description
1 polymer ?
#
loop_
_entity_poly.entity_id
_entity_poly.type
_entity_poly.pdbx_seq_one_letter_code
_entity_poly.pdbx_strand_id
1 'polypeptide(L)'
;MNNTLIDNSIEALSMTATLRKCLAIDGIKTVSIATGYWDIPGLAILQENLRSFIEKEGTTLRLLIGKDPYIYVNQLKSPKYKDANYPLDFIKTDIHELNVTEEYKDAIRLLLDYCTENNDSKIQIRVFRKNENDETQFLHSKCYIFDGKSNGIGIGIVGSTNFTQKGLQGNAELNYIETRATASKS
;
A
#
# COMPACT_ATOMS: atom_id res chain seq x y z
N MET A 1 -8.68 -3.30 19.19
CA MET A 1 -8.16 -4.60 18.74
C MET A 1 -7.31 -5.18 19.86
N ASN A 2 -7.57 -6.39 20.30
CA ASN A 2 -6.84 -6.96 21.46
C ASN A 2 -5.61 -7.79 21.08
N ASN A 3 -5.39 -8.06 19.78
CA ASN A 3 -4.23 -8.82 19.31
C ASN A 3 -3.15 -7.84 18.82
N THR A 4 -1.98 -7.96 19.40
CA THR A 4 -0.80 -7.16 19.05
C THR A 4 0.05 -7.82 17.96
N LEU A 5 -0.17 -9.10 17.67
CA LEU A 5 0.54 -9.87 16.65
C LEU A 5 -0.42 -10.35 15.54
N ILE A 6 0.05 -10.30 14.31
CA ILE A 6 -0.62 -10.73 13.09
C ILE A 6 0.38 -11.64 12.37
N ASP A 7 0.01 -12.88 12.04
CA ASP A 7 0.95 -13.90 11.54
C ASP A 7 0.46 -14.65 10.30
N ASN A 8 -0.72 -14.31 9.77
CA ASN A 8 -1.36 -15.02 8.65
C ASN A 8 -1.67 -16.51 8.92
N SER A 9 -1.56 -17.01 10.17
CA SER A 9 -1.81 -18.42 10.48
C SER A 9 -3.27 -18.82 10.35
N ILE A 10 -4.16 -17.90 10.66
CA ILE A 10 -5.62 -18.05 10.51
C ILE A 10 -6.21 -16.73 9.99
N GLU A 11 -7.39 -16.80 9.37
CA GLU A 11 -8.03 -15.61 8.79
C GLU A 11 -8.17 -14.46 9.78
N ALA A 12 -8.55 -14.73 11.04
CA ALA A 12 -8.73 -13.70 12.06
C ALA A 12 -7.44 -12.96 12.44
N LEU A 13 -6.28 -13.59 12.24
CA LEU A 13 -4.94 -13.06 12.46
C LEU A 13 -4.23 -12.68 11.14
N SER A 14 -4.95 -12.68 10.01
CA SER A 14 -4.36 -12.34 8.72
C SER A 14 -4.17 -10.82 8.58
N MET A 15 -3.12 -10.46 7.84
CA MET A 15 -2.88 -9.07 7.48
C MET A 15 -4.04 -8.49 6.67
N THR A 16 -4.61 -9.27 5.75
CA THR A 16 -5.78 -8.87 4.95
C THR A 16 -6.97 -8.51 5.84
N ALA A 17 -7.36 -9.39 6.77
CA ALA A 17 -8.48 -9.12 7.67
C ALA A 17 -8.23 -7.90 8.57
N THR A 18 -6.99 -7.71 9.00
CA THR A 18 -6.58 -6.56 9.81
C THR A 18 -6.68 -5.25 9.03
N LEU A 19 -6.15 -5.22 7.79
CA LEU A 19 -6.23 -4.03 6.94
C LEU A 19 -7.68 -3.68 6.61
N ARG A 20 -8.53 -4.67 6.30
CA ARG A 20 -9.98 -4.44 6.09
C ARG A 20 -10.65 -3.80 7.29
N LYS A 21 -10.36 -4.30 8.50
CA LYS A 21 -10.87 -3.71 9.75
C LYS A 21 -10.39 -2.27 9.93
N CYS A 22 -9.10 -2.00 9.71
CA CYS A 22 -8.53 -0.66 9.85
C CYS A 22 -9.15 0.34 8.85
N LEU A 23 -9.33 -0.07 7.59
CA LEU A 23 -9.96 0.75 6.54
C LEU A 23 -11.42 1.08 6.84
N ALA A 24 -12.13 0.20 7.56
CA ALA A 24 -13.52 0.39 7.95
C ALA A 24 -13.72 1.32 9.15
N ILE A 25 -12.67 1.64 9.91
CA ILE A 25 -12.78 2.49 11.12
C ILE A 25 -13.20 3.90 10.70
N ASP A 26 -14.30 4.36 11.30
CA ASP A 26 -14.74 5.72 11.11
C ASP A 26 -13.75 6.71 11.74
N GLY A 27 -13.53 7.82 11.06
CA GLY A 27 -12.61 8.85 11.50
C GLY A 27 -11.17 8.67 11.02
N ILE A 28 -10.76 7.55 10.44
CA ILE A 28 -9.49 7.47 9.71
C ILE A 28 -9.58 8.38 8.47
N LYS A 29 -8.58 9.24 8.32
CA LYS A 29 -8.49 10.22 7.22
C LYS A 29 -7.31 9.98 6.31
N THR A 30 -6.23 9.41 6.83
CA THR A 30 -5.04 9.11 6.02
C THR A 30 -4.61 7.68 6.25
N VAL A 31 -4.34 6.97 5.17
CA VAL A 31 -3.65 5.68 5.16
C VAL A 31 -2.33 5.85 4.46
N SER A 32 -1.23 5.53 5.14
CA SER A 32 0.13 5.60 4.58
C SER A 32 0.76 4.21 4.64
N ILE A 33 1.19 3.71 3.49
CA ILE A 33 1.82 2.39 3.36
C ILE A 33 3.23 2.59 2.80
N ALA A 34 4.23 2.13 3.53
CA ALA A 34 5.60 1.99 3.03
C ALA A 34 5.90 0.51 2.87
N THR A 35 6.29 0.08 1.68
CA THR A 35 6.51 -1.32 1.35
C THR A 35 7.71 -1.50 0.44
N GLY A 36 8.49 -2.55 0.66
CA GLY A 36 9.62 -2.87 -0.21
C GLY A 36 9.17 -3.33 -1.60
N TYR A 37 8.09 -4.11 -1.65
CA TYR A 37 7.48 -4.64 -2.88
C TYR A 37 5.98 -4.39 -2.89
N TRP A 38 5.44 -4.20 -4.08
CA TRP A 38 4.02 -3.98 -4.33
C TRP A 38 3.60 -4.66 -5.62
N ASP A 39 2.35 -5.11 -5.71
CA ASP A 39 1.77 -5.64 -6.94
C ASP A 39 0.25 -5.34 -7.04
N ILE A 40 -0.27 -5.38 -8.27
CA ILE A 40 -1.70 -5.17 -8.55
C ILE A 40 -2.58 -6.25 -7.89
N PRO A 41 -2.21 -7.54 -7.89
CA PRO A 41 -2.96 -8.56 -7.16
C PRO A 41 -3.11 -8.26 -5.67
N GLY A 42 -2.10 -7.70 -5.02
CA GLY A 42 -2.18 -7.26 -3.61
C GLY A 42 -3.17 -6.11 -3.42
N LEU A 43 -3.19 -5.15 -4.35
CA LEU A 43 -4.17 -4.08 -4.34
C LEU A 43 -5.61 -4.63 -4.54
N ALA A 44 -5.78 -5.58 -5.45
CA ALA A 44 -7.08 -6.18 -5.78
C ALA A 44 -7.74 -6.85 -4.56
N ILE A 45 -6.95 -7.49 -3.68
CA ILE A 45 -7.46 -8.10 -2.43
C ILE A 45 -8.21 -7.10 -1.54
N LEU A 46 -7.83 -5.83 -1.58
CA LEU A 46 -8.37 -4.77 -0.73
C LEU A 46 -9.16 -3.72 -1.51
N GLN A 47 -9.37 -3.89 -2.81
CA GLN A 47 -9.90 -2.87 -3.70
C GLN A 47 -11.24 -2.27 -3.24
N GLU A 48 -12.20 -3.11 -2.80
CA GLU A 48 -13.50 -2.64 -2.33
C GLU A 48 -13.39 -1.82 -1.05
N ASN A 49 -12.55 -2.27 -0.11
CA ASN A 49 -12.32 -1.56 1.13
C ASN A 49 -11.58 -0.24 0.90
N LEU A 50 -10.61 -0.23 -0.01
CA LEU A 50 -9.89 0.97 -0.41
C LEU A 50 -10.79 1.95 -1.15
N ARG A 51 -11.66 1.49 -2.06
CA ARG A 51 -12.65 2.32 -2.73
C ARG A 51 -13.57 2.97 -1.71
N SER A 52 -14.18 2.17 -0.83
CA SER A 52 -15.06 2.67 0.23
C SER A 52 -14.37 3.68 1.15
N PHE A 53 -13.08 3.51 1.41
CA PHE A 53 -12.29 4.48 2.18
C PHE A 53 -12.04 5.77 1.39
N ILE A 54 -11.58 5.67 0.14
CA ILE A 54 -11.20 6.82 -0.70
C ILE A 54 -12.40 7.68 -1.10
N GLU A 55 -13.57 7.09 -1.26
CA GLU A 55 -14.80 7.83 -1.58
C GLU A 55 -15.27 8.73 -0.43
N LYS A 56 -14.86 8.47 0.81
CA LYS A 56 -15.14 9.37 1.94
C LYS A 56 -14.45 10.72 1.76
N GLU A 57 -15.08 11.77 2.26
CA GLU A 57 -14.53 13.12 2.17
C GLU A 57 -13.27 13.30 3.05
N GLY A 58 -12.28 14.00 2.50
CA GLY A 58 -11.05 14.35 3.20
C GLY A 58 -10.11 13.16 3.47
N THR A 59 -10.32 12.01 2.80
CA THR A 59 -9.45 10.83 2.91
C THR A 59 -8.33 10.85 1.87
N THR A 60 -7.20 10.23 2.21
CA THR A 60 -6.03 10.11 1.34
C THR A 60 -5.32 8.79 1.59
N LEU A 61 -4.97 8.08 0.52
CA LEU A 61 -4.07 6.93 0.52
C LEU A 61 -2.69 7.36 0.01
N ARG A 62 -1.64 7.07 0.76
CA ARG A 62 -0.24 7.31 0.37
C ARG A 62 0.49 5.99 0.30
N LEU A 63 1.14 5.74 -0.83
CA LEU A 63 1.91 4.54 -1.06
C LEU A 63 3.35 4.91 -1.39
N LEU A 64 4.31 4.46 -0.58
CA LEU A 64 5.74 4.56 -0.83
C LEU A 64 6.28 3.17 -1.16
N ILE A 65 6.78 3.00 -2.37
CA ILE A 65 7.27 1.73 -2.92
C ILE A 65 8.81 1.74 -2.92
N GLY A 66 9.42 0.68 -2.40
CA GLY A 66 10.88 0.62 -2.20
C GLY A 66 11.66 0.15 -3.40
N LYS A 67 11.07 -0.69 -4.25
CA LYS A 67 11.75 -1.26 -5.42
C LYS A 67 10.75 -1.55 -6.52
N ASP A 68 11.26 -1.45 -7.74
CA ASP A 68 10.60 -1.99 -8.91
C ASP A 68 10.23 -3.44 -8.68
N PRO A 69 9.05 -3.91 -9.11
CA PRO A 69 8.73 -5.32 -9.10
C PRO A 69 9.82 -6.12 -9.80
N TYR A 70 10.04 -7.29 -9.26
CA TYR A 70 11.15 -8.18 -9.59
C TYR A 70 11.22 -8.58 -11.08
N ILE A 71 10.19 -8.33 -11.86
CA ILE A 71 10.04 -8.77 -13.25
C ILE A 71 11.02 -8.07 -14.20
N TYR A 72 11.59 -6.91 -13.86
CA TYR A 72 12.24 -6.03 -14.84
C TYR A 72 13.72 -5.73 -14.67
N VAL A 73 14.43 -6.34 -13.75
CA VAL A 73 15.87 -6.07 -13.55
C VAL A 73 16.69 -6.26 -14.85
N ASN A 74 16.25 -7.13 -15.74
CA ASN A 74 16.94 -7.38 -17.02
C ASN A 74 16.52 -6.42 -18.16
N GLN A 75 15.36 -5.77 -18.06
CA GLN A 75 14.89 -4.81 -19.08
C GLN A 75 15.20 -3.36 -18.72
N LEU A 76 15.39 -3.05 -17.44
CA LEU A 76 15.68 -1.70 -16.91
C LEU A 76 17.08 -1.16 -17.23
N LYS A 77 17.91 -1.92 -17.93
CA LYS A 77 19.18 -1.41 -18.50
C LYS A 77 18.96 -0.42 -19.65
N SER A 78 17.71 -0.16 -20.04
CA SER A 78 17.39 0.81 -21.08
C SER A 78 17.41 2.24 -20.52
N PRO A 79 18.05 3.21 -21.21
CA PRO A 79 18.13 4.62 -20.82
C PRO A 79 16.77 5.34 -20.69
N LYS A 80 15.69 4.71 -21.19
CA LYS A 80 14.33 5.31 -21.23
C LYS A 80 13.68 5.51 -19.86
N TYR A 81 14.17 4.84 -18.82
CA TYR A 81 13.54 4.87 -17.49
C TYR A 81 14.10 5.93 -16.53
N LYS A 82 14.84 6.89 -17.05
CA LYS A 82 15.37 8.01 -16.24
C LYS A 82 14.38 9.17 -16.04
N ASP A 83 13.18 9.09 -16.62
CA ASP A 83 12.22 10.17 -16.67
C ASP A 83 11.27 10.25 -15.48
N ALA A 84 10.75 11.45 -15.22
CA ALA A 84 9.93 11.79 -14.06
C ALA A 84 8.55 11.08 -13.99
N ASN A 85 8.09 10.49 -15.09
CA ASN A 85 6.81 9.75 -15.21
C ASN A 85 6.90 8.27 -14.84
N TYR A 86 8.03 7.85 -14.32
CA TYR A 86 8.35 6.48 -13.98
C TYR A 86 7.29 5.71 -13.17
N PRO A 87 6.62 6.25 -12.14
CA PRO A 87 5.60 5.51 -11.42
C PRO A 87 4.39 5.11 -12.27
N LEU A 88 3.95 5.97 -13.19
CA LEU A 88 2.82 5.67 -14.07
C LEU A 88 3.18 4.70 -15.19
N ASP A 89 4.36 4.85 -15.78
CA ASP A 89 4.85 3.95 -16.81
C ASP A 89 5.09 2.54 -16.25
N PHE A 90 5.49 2.45 -14.99
CA PHE A 90 5.64 1.25 -14.24
C PHE A 90 4.30 0.51 -14.04
N ILE A 91 3.27 1.22 -13.57
CA ILE A 91 1.91 0.68 -13.43
C ILE A 91 1.37 0.23 -14.80
N LYS A 92 1.60 1.00 -15.85
CA LYS A 92 1.20 0.63 -17.21
C LYS A 92 1.87 -0.65 -17.70
N THR A 93 3.14 -0.86 -17.36
CA THR A 93 3.89 -2.03 -17.77
C THR A 93 3.43 -3.28 -17.02
N ASP A 94 3.20 -3.17 -15.70
CA ASP A 94 2.60 -4.24 -14.91
C ASP A 94 1.20 -4.63 -15.43
N ILE A 95 0.40 -3.65 -15.85
CA ILE A 95 -0.90 -3.88 -16.47
C ILE A 95 -0.78 -4.66 -17.79
N HIS A 96 0.23 -4.37 -18.60
CA HIS A 96 0.43 -5.05 -19.89
C HIS A 96 0.85 -6.51 -19.78
N GLU A 97 1.53 -6.89 -18.70
CA GLU A 97 2.03 -8.25 -18.49
C GLU A 97 1.15 -9.13 -17.63
N LEU A 98 0.24 -8.52 -16.87
CA LEU A 98 -0.79 -9.26 -16.14
C LEU A 98 -1.78 -9.87 -17.15
N ASN A 99 -2.05 -11.18 -16.99
CA ASN A 99 -3.29 -11.78 -17.49
C ASN A 99 -4.45 -11.09 -16.76
N VAL A 100 -4.94 -10.00 -17.34
CA VAL A 100 -5.88 -9.08 -16.68
C VAL A 100 -7.22 -9.79 -16.47
N THR A 101 -7.42 -10.31 -15.27
CA THR A 101 -8.74 -10.79 -14.83
C THR A 101 -9.66 -9.60 -14.53
N GLU A 102 -10.98 -9.82 -14.45
CA GLU A 102 -11.93 -8.75 -14.08
C GLU A 102 -11.59 -8.15 -12.71
N GLU A 103 -11.13 -8.97 -11.77
CA GLU A 103 -10.70 -8.55 -10.44
C GLU A 103 -9.55 -7.52 -10.50
N TYR A 104 -8.58 -7.71 -11.38
CA TYR A 104 -7.48 -6.76 -11.54
C TYR A 104 -7.91 -5.49 -12.27
N LYS A 105 -8.89 -5.58 -13.17
CA LYS A 105 -9.45 -4.40 -13.85
C LYS A 105 -10.03 -3.39 -12.86
N ASP A 106 -10.71 -3.84 -11.82
CA ASP A 106 -11.30 -2.94 -10.83
C ASP A 106 -10.25 -2.30 -9.94
N ALA A 107 -9.18 -3.03 -9.59
CA ALA A 107 -8.02 -2.46 -8.89
C ALA A 107 -7.30 -1.39 -9.74
N ILE A 108 -7.14 -1.65 -11.03
CA ILE A 108 -6.56 -0.69 -11.99
C ILE A 108 -7.46 0.54 -12.13
N ARG A 109 -8.77 0.37 -12.26
CA ARG A 109 -9.74 1.48 -12.30
C ARG A 109 -9.65 2.34 -11.05
N LEU A 110 -9.53 1.74 -9.86
CA LEU A 110 -9.33 2.48 -8.61
C LEU A 110 -8.13 3.42 -8.68
N LEU A 111 -7.01 2.93 -9.24
CA LEU A 111 -5.83 3.78 -9.42
C LEU A 111 -6.07 4.88 -10.46
N LEU A 112 -6.66 4.56 -11.60
CA LEU A 112 -6.91 5.53 -12.67
C LEU A 112 -7.88 6.63 -12.23
N ASP A 113 -8.90 6.28 -11.43
CA ASP A 113 -9.93 7.22 -10.98
C ASP A 113 -9.38 8.22 -9.93
N TYR A 114 -8.44 7.80 -9.09
CA TYR A 114 -8.03 8.56 -7.90
C TYR A 114 -6.54 8.90 -7.82
N CYS A 115 -5.69 8.36 -8.70
CA CYS A 115 -4.28 8.69 -8.82
C CYS A 115 -4.09 9.66 -10.00
N THR A 116 -4.23 10.96 -9.73
CA THR A 116 -4.04 12.01 -10.74
C THR A 116 -2.64 12.62 -10.60
N GLU A 117 -2.16 13.33 -11.62
CA GLU A 117 -0.85 14.03 -11.60
C GLU A 117 -0.80 15.21 -10.64
N ASN A 118 -1.94 15.64 -10.10
CA ASN A 118 -2.05 16.81 -9.23
C ASN A 118 -1.79 16.46 -7.76
N ASN A 119 -1.31 17.43 -6.99
CA ASN A 119 -1.07 17.30 -5.54
C ASN A 119 -2.36 17.00 -4.73
N ASP A 120 -3.54 17.20 -5.31
CA ASP A 120 -4.85 16.91 -4.70
C ASP A 120 -5.34 15.49 -4.94
N SER A 121 -4.49 14.63 -5.52
CA SER A 121 -4.77 13.22 -5.73
C SER A 121 -5.13 12.51 -4.43
N LYS A 122 -6.26 11.82 -4.40
CA LYS A 122 -6.66 11.01 -3.24
C LYS A 122 -5.79 9.77 -3.05
N ILE A 123 -5.19 9.26 -4.14
CA ILE A 123 -4.16 8.21 -4.11
C ILE A 123 -2.85 8.81 -4.56
N GLN A 124 -1.85 8.79 -3.69
CA GLN A 124 -0.51 9.33 -3.94
C GLN A 124 0.49 8.19 -3.92
N ILE A 125 1.12 7.92 -5.06
CA ILE A 125 2.14 6.88 -5.20
C ILE A 125 3.50 7.54 -5.36
N ARG A 126 4.47 7.10 -4.57
CA ARG A 126 5.87 7.52 -4.67
C ARG A 126 6.77 6.30 -4.69
N VAL A 127 7.79 6.35 -5.54
CA VAL A 127 8.83 5.34 -5.60
C VAL A 127 10.07 5.88 -4.89
N PHE A 128 10.63 5.08 -3.99
CA PHE A 128 11.90 5.41 -3.36
C PHE A 128 12.99 5.37 -4.43
N ARG A 129 13.68 6.50 -4.62
CA ARG A 129 14.85 6.59 -5.49
C ARG A 129 16.10 6.60 -4.63
N LYS A 130 16.99 5.66 -4.87
CA LYS A 130 18.33 5.69 -4.28
C LYS A 130 19.13 6.86 -4.81
N ASN A 131 20.09 7.32 -4.03
CA ASN A 131 21.05 8.34 -4.47
C ASN A 131 21.91 7.75 -5.60
N GLU A 132 22.21 8.50 -6.66
CA GLU A 132 22.96 8.02 -7.84
C GLU A 132 24.34 7.42 -7.49
N ASN A 133 24.88 7.81 -6.34
CA ASN A 133 26.19 7.37 -5.84
C ASN A 133 26.17 6.18 -4.89
N ASP A 134 24.99 5.61 -4.56
CA ASP A 134 24.89 4.51 -3.61
C ASP A 134 23.94 3.41 -4.15
N GLU A 135 24.55 2.42 -4.78
CA GLU A 135 23.82 1.27 -5.35
C GLU A 135 23.22 0.33 -4.32
N THR A 136 23.60 0.47 -3.04
CA THR A 136 23.18 -0.45 -1.97
C THR A 136 21.86 -0.04 -1.31
N GLN A 137 21.46 1.23 -1.42
CA GLN A 137 20.25 1.72 -0.78
C GLN A 137 18.99 1.22 -1.47
N PHE A 138 18.15 0.54 -0.71
CA PHE A 138 16.78 0.26 -1.11
C PHE A 138 15.84 0.31 0.10
N LEU A 139 14.59 0.69 -0.12
CA LEU A 139 13.59 0.70 0.94
C LEU A 139 13.06 -0.72 1.14
N HIS A 140 13.33 -1.33 2.29
CA HIS A 140 12.79 -2.64 2.67
C HIS A 140 11.77 -2.55 3.82
N SER A 141 11.23 -1.37 4.06
CA SER A 141 10.19 -1.14 5.07
C SER A 141 8.89 -1.87 4.71
N LYS A 142 8.18 -2.31 5.73
CA LYS A 142 6.79 -2.73 5.66
C LYS A 142 6.09 -2.08 6.85
N CYS A 143 5.46 -0.96 6.56
CA CYS A 143 4.80 -0.13 7.57
C CYS A 143 3.48 0.36 7.02
N TYR A 144 2.43 0.24 7.83
CA TYR A 144 1.07 0.65 7.50
C TYR A 144 0.58 1.56 8.61
N ILE A 145 0.22 2.79 8.30
CA ILE A 145 -0.21 3.80 9.26
C ILE A 145 -1.61 4.27 8.89
N PHE A 146 -2.52 4.19 9.83
CA PHE A 146 -3.87 4.70 9.74
C PHE A 146 -4.02 5.85 10.73
N ASP A 147 -4.33 7.04 10.22
CA ASP A 147 -4.34 8.27 11.01
C ASP A 147 -5.66 9.02 10.82
N GLY A 148 -6.31 9.31 11.93
CA GLY A 148 -7.53 10.14 12.01
C GLY A 148 -7.25 11.63 12.08
N LYS A 149 -5.97 12.06 12.01
CA LYS A 149 -5.54 13.45 12.16
C LYS A 149 -5.95 14.04 13.52
N SER A 150 -6.94 14.95 13.52
CA SER A 150 -7.34 15.71 14.71
C SER A 150 -8.16 14.92 15.74
N ASN A 151 -8.70 13.75 15.39
CA ASN A 151 -9.51 12.95 16.30
C ASN A 151 -8.70 12.03 17.22
N GLY A 152 -7.37 12.02 17.09
CA GLY A 152 -6.47 11.25 17.95
C GLY A 152 -6.45 9.75 17.68
N ILE A 153 -7.19 9.24 16.69
CA ILE A 153 -7.11 7.83 16.27
C ILE A 153 -5.80 7.62 15.52
N GLY A 154 -5.02 6.64 15.95
CA GLY A 154 -3.79 6.24 15.27
C GLY A 154 -3.57 4.73 15.37
N ILE A 155 -3.27 4.07 14.26
CA ILE A 155 -2.92 2.65 14.22
C ILE A 155 -1.66 2.53 13.37
N GLY A 156 -0.64 1.87 13.92
CA GLY A 156 0.59 1.51 13.23
C GLY A 156 0.74 0.00 13.13
N ILE A 157 1.10 -0.51 11.97
CA ILE A 157 1.45 -1.92 11.78
C ILE A 157 2.84 -1.95 11.15
N VAL A 158 3.76 -2.69 11.78
CA VAL A 158 5.12 -2.89 11.27
C VAL A 158 5.46 -4.37 11.31
N GLY A 159 6.22 -4.84 10.31
CA GLY A 159 6.61 -6.25 10.27
C GLY A 159 7.20 -6.68 8.94
N SER A 160 6.96 -7.92 8.55
CA SER A 160 7.53 -8.53 7.36
C SER A 160 6.64 -8.45 6.11
N THR A 161 5.34 -8.17 6.26
CA THR A 161 4.35 -8.22 5.17
C THR A 161 4.53 -7.11 4.15
N ASN A 162 4.91 -7.46 2.92
CA ASN A 162 4.84 -6.56 1.77
C ASN A 162 3.39 -6.37 1.30
N PHE A 163 3.10 -5.24 0.65
CA PHE A 163 1.79 -4.97 0.04
C PHE A 163 1.67 -5.67 -1.31
N THR A 164 1.77 -7.00 -1.27
CA THR A 164 1.67 -7.93 -2.41
C THR A 164 0.66 -9.02 -2.10
N GLN A 165 0.15 -9.70 -3.14
CA GLN A 165 -0.75 -10.84 -2.95
C GLN A 165 -0.15 -11.90 -2.02
N LYS A 166 1.11 -12.29 -2.26
CA LYS A 166 1.80 -13.28 -1.43
C LYS A 166 1.99 -12.82 0.01
N GLY A 167 2.36 -11.55 0.21
CA GLY A 167 2.52 -10.99 1.55
C GLY A 167 1.20 -10.94 2.32
N LEU A 168 0.11 -10.55 1.68
CA LEU A 168 -1.18 -10.37 2.33
C LEU A 168 -1.90 -11.70 2.64
N GLN A 169 -1.70 -12.75 1.83
CA GLN A 169 -2.48 -14.00 1.91
C GLN A 169 -1.66 -15.28 1.89
N GLY A 170 -0.48 -15.30 1.26
CA GLY A 170 0.21 -16.53 0.92
C GLY A 170 1.39 -16.90 1.83
N ASN A 171 2.07 -15.91 2.37
CA ASN A 171 3.26 -16.13 3.19
C ASN A 171 2.92 -16.23 4.68
N ALA A 172 3.74 -17.00 5.41
CA ALA A 172 3.83 -16.83 6.86
C ALA A 172 4.58 -15.51 7.13
N GLU A 173 3.91 -14.56 7.72
CA GLU A 173 4.42 -13.22 7.99
C GLU A 173 4.24 -12.91 9.49
N LEU A 174 5.08 -12.03 10.02
CA LEU A 174 4.91 -11.57 11.39
C LEU A 174 4.86 -10.05 11.43
N ASN A 175 3.75 -9.53 11.96
CA ASN A 175 3.55 -8.10 12.11
C ASN A 175 3.10 -7.77 13.52
N TYR A 176 3.49 -6.59 13.99
CA TYR A 176 3.05 -6.01 15.25
C TYR A 176 2.13 -4.84 14.98
N ILE A 177 1.01 -4.80 15.70
CA ILE A 177 0.05 -3.70 15.63
C ILE A 177 0.07 -2.89 16.92
N GLU A 178 0.19 -1.58 16.78
CA GLU A 178 0.07 -0.59 17.85
C GLU A 178 -1.14 0.29 17.60
N THR A 179 -1.94 0.49 18.61
CA THR A 179 -3.14 1.36 18.54
C THR A 179 -3.03 2.48 19.56
N ARG A 180 -3.17 3.72 19.10
CA ARG A 180 -3.36 4.87 19.95
C ARG A 180 -4.84 5.24 19.94
N ALA A 181 -5.52 5.06 21.06
CA ALA A 181 -6.80 5.69 21.31
C ALA A 181 -6.56 6.88 22.27
N THR A 182 -6.86 8.10 21.86
CA THR A 182 -6.94 9.19 22.82
C THR A 182 -8.14 8.92 23.69
N ALA A 183 -7.91 8.83 25.00
CA ALA A 183 -8.99 8.89 25.96
C ALA A 183 -9.84 10.13 25.63
N SER A 184 -11.13 9.94 25.35
CA SER A 184 -12.08 11.03 25.27
C SER A 184 -11.94 11.81 26.57
N LYS A 185 -11.51 13.07 26.50
CA LYS A 185 -11.65 13.97 27.63
C LYS A 185 -13.15 14.12 27.85
N SER A 186 -13.66 13.40 28.84
CA SER A 186 -14.98 13.63 29.43
C SER A 186 -15.03 14.98 30.05
#